data_7bd50a9ef9e19247eedeb538e8e62907
#
_entry.id   7bd50a9ef9e19247eedeb538e8e62907
#
_cell.length_a   1.000
_cell.length_b   1.000
_cell.length_c   1.000
_cell.angle_alpha   90.00
_cell.angle_beta   90.00
_cell.angle_gamma   90.00
#
_symmetry.space_group_name_H-M   'P 1'
#
loop_
_entity.id
_entity.type
_entity.pdbx_description
1 polymer ?
#
loop_
_entity_poly.entity_id
_entity_poly.type
_entity_poly.pdbx_seq_one_letter_code
_entity_poly.pdbx_strand_id
1 'polypeptide(L)'
;MEFKLMVITARTASLDILNALDQKGGTLDDILDEVLSRHAFFSKKDRALLQAIVYGVLRWRARLDWIVAYFSATRLNRIDPKVMNILRLGLFQIIYLDRIPVSAAVNTSVEMAKSVTKPYVVGFVNGLLRNAATKYQQVSYPDAYQDPLLALAVQKSFPDWIVKRWLNRFGFENTGLICDAVTVPSPPFSYRITAVP
;
A
#
# COMPACT_ATOMS: atom_id res chain seq x y z
N MET A 1 -11.21 25.19 19.65
CA MET A 1 -10.74 24.28 18.58
C MET A 1 -11.03 22.87 19.04
N GLU A 2 -12.21 22.34 18.71
CA GLU A 2 -12.61 20.98 19.13
C GLU A 2 -11.76 19.96 18.38
N PHE A 3 -10.91 19.26 19.10
CA PHE A 3 -10.30 18.02 18.60
C PHE A 3 -11.42 16.98 18.47
N LYS A 4 -11.97 16.85 17.27
CA LYS A 4 -12.88 15.75 16.96
C LYS A 4 -12.08 14.46 17.16
N LEU A 5 -12.34 13.75 18.25
CA LEU A 5 -11.77 12.43 18.50
C LEU A 5 -12.02 11.57 17.25
N MET A 6 -10.94 11.23 16.54
CA MET A 6 -11.04 10.39 15.36
C MET A 6 -11.45 8.99 15.80
N VAL A 7 -12.59 8.53 15.31
CA VAL A 7 -13.03 7.16 15.59
C VAL A 7 -11.98 6.20 15.08
N ILE A 8 -11.44 5.39 15.98
CA ILE A 8 -10.42 4.41 15.64
C ILE A 8 -11.08 3.29 14.84
N THR A 9 -10.68 3.17 13.60
CA THR A 9 -11.14 2.14 12.65
C THR A 9 -9.94 1.33 12.16
N ALA A 10 -10.17 0.18 11.52
CA ALA A 10 -9.12 -0.59 10.89
C ALA A 10 -8.25 0.26 9.92
N ARG A 11 -8.87 1.24 9.22
CA ARG A 11 -8.17 2.11 8.27
C ARG A 11 -7.28 3.14 8.97
N THR A 12 -7.76 3.76 10.04
CA THR A 12 -6.96 4.73 10.79
C THR A 12 -5.80 4.04 11.50
N ALA A 13 -6.03 2.86 12.08
CA ALA A 13 -4.99 2.04 12.66
C ALA A 13 -3.95 1.58 11.62
N SER A 14 -4.39 1.26 10.39
CA SER A 14 -3.46 0.95 9.27
C SER A 14 -2.58 2.15 8.92
N LEU A 15 -3.15 3.37 8.91
CA LEU A 15 -2.38 4.59 8.68
C LEU A 15 -1.33 4.82 9.78
N ASP A 16 -1.70 4.59 11.04
CA ASP A 16 -0.78 4.74 12.17
C ASP A 16 0.39 3.75 12.07
N ILE A 17 0.12 2.50 11.68
CA ILE A 17 1.16 1.49 11.46
C ILE A 17 2.12 1.92 10.33
N LEU A 18 1.58 2.34 9.17
CA LEU A 18 2.40 2.80 8.06
C LEU A 18 3.26 4.01 8.41
N ASN A 19 2.69 4.96 9.17
CA ASN A 19 3.42 6.13 9.64
C ASN A 19 4.50 5.75 10.68
N ALA A 20 4.22 4.80 11.56
CA ALA A 20 5.19 4.31 12.55
C ALA A 20 6.38 3.62 11.87
N LEU A 21 6.14 2.79 10.86
CA LEU A 21 7.18 2.14 10.06
C LEU A 21 8.11 3.16 9.38
N ASP A 22 7.55 4.25 8.83
CA ASP A 22 8.34 5.28 8.16
C ASP A 22 9.16 6.14 9.16
N GLN A 23 8.75 6.24 10.43
CA GLN A 23 9.36 7.16 11.40
C GLN A 23 10.30 6.49 12.41
N LYS A 24 9.91 5.33 12.93
CA LYS A 24 10.57 4.75 14.11
C LYS A 24 11.60 3.67 13.78
N GLY A 25 11.53 3.09 12.58
CA GLY A 25 12.19 1.81 12.35
C GLY A 25 11.57 0.71 13.21
N GLY A 26 12.06 -0.50 13.08
CA GLY A 26 11.50 -1.67 13.77
C GLY A 26 10.88 -2.65 12.79
N THR A 27 10.40 -3.78 13.29
CA THR A 27 9.75 -4.76 12.43
C THR A 27 8.26 -4.47 12.31
N LEU A 28 7.68 -4.87 11.19
CA LEU A 28 6.24 -4.75 10.98
C LEU A 28 5.47 -5.54 12.05
N ASP A 29 5.96 -6.71 12.43
CA ASP A 29 5.29 -7.59 13.38
C ASP A 29 5.21 -6.94 14.77
N ASP A 30 6.29 -6.31 15.25
CA ASP A 30 6.29 -5.60 16.55
C ASP A 30 5.25 -4.46 16.56
N ILE A 31 5.18 -3.68 15.48
CA ILE A 31 4.24 -2.55 15.38
C ILE A 31 2.80 -3.05 15.26
N LEU A 32 2.58 -4.12 14.51
CA LEU A 32 1.25 -4.76 14.38
C LEU A 32 0.76 -5.28 15.72
N ASP A 33 1.61 -6.01 16.46
CA ASP A 33 1.26 -6.56 17.76
C ASP A 33 0.96 -5.45 18.77
N GLU A 34 1.75 -4.38 18.77
CA GLU A 34 1.50 -3.22 19.63
C GLU A 34 0.13 -2.58 19.32
N VAL A 35 -0.17 -2.34 18.04
CA VAL A 35 -1.43 -1.71 17.62
C VAL A 35 -2.62 -2.63 17.87
N LEU A 36 -2.52 -3.92 17.53
CA LEU A 36 -3.60 -4.88 17.74
C LEU A 36 -3.89 -5.12 19.23
N SER A 37 -2.87 -5.09 20.08
CA SER A 37 -3.02 -5.19 21.53
C SER A 37 -3.76 -3.98 22.11
N ARG A 38 -3.43 -2.78 21.66
CA ARG A 38 -4.14 -1.52 22.03
C ARG A 38 -5.60 -1.51 21.58
N HIS A 39 -5.90 -2.18 20.46
CA HIS A 39 -7.23 -2.23 19.85
C HIS A 39 -7.84 -3.63 19.92
N ALA A 40 -7.79 -4.25 21.10
CA ALA A 40 -8.32 -5.60 21.35
C ALA A 40 -9.82 -5.75 20.99
N PHE A 41 -10.58 -4.64 20.92
CA PHE A 41 -11.99 -4.59 20.55
C PHE A 41 -12.25 -4.76 19.03
N PHE A 42 -11.21 -4.76 18.18
CA PHE A 42 -11.40 -5.00 16.76
C PHE A 42 -11.98 -6.37 16.49
N SER A 43 -13.04 -6.41 15.69
CA SER A 43 -13.63 -7.65 15.21
C SER A 43 -12.62 -8.43 14.33
N LYS A 44 -12.89 -9.72 14.08
CA LYS A 44 -12.09 -10.51 13.13
C LYS A 44 -12.03 -9.86 11.73
N LYS A 45 -13.13 -9.22 11.31
CA LYS A 45 -13.21 -8.51 10.01
C LYS A 45 -12.33 -7.26 10.01
N ASP A 46 -12.31 -6.49 11.10
CA ASP A 46 -11.47 -5.29 11.21
C ASP A 46 -9.99 -5.65 11.21
N ARG A 47 -9.61 -6.71 11.96
CA ARG A 47 -8.22 -7.21 11.96
C ARG A 47 -7.78 -7.68 10.58
N ALA A 48 -8.64 -8.44 9.88
CA ALA A 48 -8.36 -8.91 8.53
C ALA A 48 -8.23 -7.73 7.54
N LEU A 49 -9.09 -6.71 7.64
CA LEU A 49 -9.01 -5.52 6.81
C LEU A 49 -7.74 -4.71 7.09
N LEU A 50 -7.39 -4.51 8.37
CA LEU A 50 -6.15 -3.83 8.77
C LEU A 50 -4.93 -4.53 8.17
N GLN A 51 -4.82 -5.84 8.36
CA GLN A 51 -3.73 -6.63 7.81
C GLN A 51 -3.69 -6.55 6.28
N ALA A 52 -4.83 -6.72 5.60
CA ALA A 52 -4.91 -6.63 4.15
C ALA A 52 -4.42 -5.27 3.64
N ILE A 53 -4.80 -4.16 4.31
CA ILE A 53 -4.35 -2.82 3.93
C ILE A 53 -2.85 -2.65 4.16
N VAL A 54 -2.35 -2.98 5.36
CA VAL A 54 -0.94 -2.75 5.71
C VAL A 54 -0.02 -3.57 4.81
N TYR A 55 -0.22 -4.90 4.75
CA TYR A 55 0.59 -5.75 3.89
C TYR A 55 0.45 -5.40 2.41
N GLY A 56 -0.76 -5.06 1.97
CA GLY A 56 -1.03 -4.70 0.60
C GLY A 56 -0.36 -3.39 0.18
N VAL A 57 -0.42 -2.35 1.02
CA VAL A 57 0.26 -1.08 0.76
C VAL A 57 1.77 -1.26 0.73
N LEU A 58 2.35 -2.02 1.67
CA LEU A 58 3.79 -2.31 1.67
C LEU A 58 4.20 -3.13 0.45
N ARG A 59 3.40 -4.13 0.10
CA ARG A 59 3.64 -4.99 -1.05
C ARG A 59 3.63 -4.24 -2.38
N TRP A 60 2.69 -3.31 -2.55
CA TRP A 60 2.50 -2.57 -3.79
C TRP A 60 3.03 -1.13 -3.74
N ARG A 61 3.93 -0.82 -2.78
CA ARG A 61 4.39 0.54 -2.49
C ARG A 61 4.92 1.27 -3.72
N ALA A 62 5.84 0.68 -4.47
CA ALA A 62 6.44 1.33 -5.64
C ALA A 62 5.41 1.57 -6.74
N ARG A 63 4.50 0.63 -6.98
CA ARG A 63 3.43 0.80 -7.96
C ARG A 63 2.42 1.86 -7.54
N LEU A 64 2.05 1.90 -6.26
CA LEU A 64 1.17 2.94 -5.72
C LEU A 64 1.81 4.33 -5.83
N ASP A 65 3.10 4.44 -5.52
CA ASP A 65 3.86 5.69 -5.66
C ASP A 65 3.92 6.15 -7.12
N TRP A 66 4.11 5.24 -8.07
CA TRP A 66 4.05 5.55 -9.48
C TRP A 66 2.69 6.10 -9.90
N ILE A 67 1.60 5.50 -9.42
CA ILE A 67 0.25 5.98 -9.69
C ILE A 67 0.04 7.38 -9.08
N VAL A 68 0.51 7.62 -7.83
CA VAL A 68 0.46 8.96 -7.24
C VAL A 68 1.23 9.96 -8.09
N ALA A 69 2.44 9.62 -8.55
CA ALA A 69 3.25 10.49 -9.40
C ALA A 69 2.56 10.84 -10.73
N TYR A 70 1.87 9.87 -11.33
CA TYR A 70 1.14 10.06 -12.59
C TYR A 70 -0.02 11.07 -12.45
N PHE A 71 -0.75 11.04 -11.35
CA PHE A 71 -1.90 11.93 -11.13
C PHE A 71 -1.56 13.21 -10.37
N SER A 72 -0.35 13.34 -9.85
CA SER A 72 0.08 14.48 -9.05
C SER A 72 0.89 15.49 -9.87
N ALA A 73 0.53 16.75 -9.78
CA ALA A 73 1.39 17.84 -10.27
C ALA A 73 2.57 18.12 -9.30
N THR A 74 2.50 17.61 -8.08
CA THR A 74 3.54 17.77 -7.05
C THR A 74 4.49 16.60 -7.08
N ARG A 75 5.80 16.86 -7.06
CA ARG A 75 6.83 15.80 -6.97
C ARG A 75 6.67 15.03 -5.66
N LEU A 76 6.82 13.68 -5.70
CA LEU A 76 6.59 12.79 -4.55
C LEU A 76 7.39 13.22 -3.30
N ASN A 77 8.63 13.64 -3.47
CA ASN A 77 9.51 14.06 -2.37
C ASN A 77 9.09 15.38 -1.68
N ARG A 78 8.09 16.09 -2.24
CA ARG A 78 7.48 17.30 -1.65
C ARG A 78 6.15 17.03 -0.98
N ILE A 79 5.62 15.82 -1.10
CA ILE A 79 4.40 15.40 -0.43
C ILE A 79 4.77 14.92 0.97
N ASP A 80 4.04 15.42 1.97
CA ASP A 80 4.23 14.97 3.36
C ASP A 80 4.10 13.44 3.46
N PRO A 81 5.00 12.73 4.17
CA PRO A 81 4.96 11.27 4.29
C PRO A 81 3.63 10.71 4.79
N LYS A 82 2.95 11.40 5.73
CA LYS A 82 1.63 10.98 6.23
C LYS A 82 0.57 11.09 5.12
N VAL A 83 0.65 12.13 4.30
CA VAL A 83 -0.25 12.31 3.15
C VAL A 83 0.03 11.24 2.09
N MET A 84 1.30 10.90 1.85
CA MET A 84 1.65 9.79 0.97
C MET A 84 1.04 8.47 1.44
N ASN A 85 1.09 8.17 2.73
CA ASN A 85 0.49 6.94 3.27
C ASN A 85 -1.04 6.95 3.16
N ILE A 86 -1.70 8.11 3.31
CA ILE A 86 -3.15 8.24 3.06
C ILE A 86 -3.47 7.96 1.58
N LEU A 87 -2.69 8.51 0.65
CA LEU A 87 -2.86 8.26 -0.79
C LEU A 87 -2.64 6.80 -1.16
N ARG A 88 -1.56 6.18 -0.66
CA ARG A 88 -1.27 4.75 -0.85
C ARG A 88 -2.42 3.88 -0.35
N LEU A 89 -2.91 4.15 0.86
CA LEU A 89 -4.01 3.43 1.49
C LEU A 89 -5.32 3.59 0.72
N GLY A 90 -5.62 4.80 0.25
CA GLY A 90 -6.77 5.07 -0.60
C GLY A 90 -6.70 4.34 -1.93
N LEU A 91 -5.58 4.46 -2.64
CA LEU A 91 -5.34 3.78 -3.92
C LEU A 91 -5.36 2.26 -3.79
N PHE A 92 -4.74 1.71 -2.74
CA PHE A 92 -4.77 0.27 -2.51
C PHE A 92 -6.19 -0.26 -2.36
N GLN A 93 -7.04 0.43 -1.60
CA GLN A 93 -8.45 0.05 -1.46
C GLN A 93 -9.22 0.14 -2.78
N ILE A 94 -8.98 1.19 -3.58
CA ILE A 94 -9.65 1.40 -4.87
C ILE A 94 -9.25 0.33 -5.88
N ILE A 95 -7.99 -0.08 -5.90
CA ILE A 95 -7.43 -0.93 -6.97
C ILE A 95 -7.51 -2.42 -6.64
N TYR A 96 -7.37 -2.79 -5.36
CA TYR A 96 -7.16 -4.18 -4.95
C TYR A 96 -8.23 -4.75 -4.01
N LEU A 97 -9.14 -3.93 -3.49
CA LEU A 97 -10.17 -4.40 -2.57
C LEU A 97 -11.58 -4.25 -3.17
N ASP A 98 -11.95 -5.18 -4.04
CA ASP A 98 -13.23 -5.16 -4.79
C ASP A 98 -14.48 -5.03 -3.91
N ARG A 99 -14.42 -5.49 -2.65
CA ARG A 99 -15.53 -5.41 -1.71
C ARG A 99 -15.71 -4.03 -1.07
N ILE A 100 -14.78 -3.11 -1.30
CA ILE A 100 -14.85 -1.75 -0.77
C ILE A 100 -15.34 -0.82 -1.87
N PRO A 101 -16.50 -0.16 -1.69
CA PRO A 101 -16.94 0.85 -2.64
C PRO A 101 -15.90 1.97 -2.79
N VAL A 102 -15.65 2.40 -4.03
CA VAL A 102 -14.70 3.48 -4.33
C VAL A 102 -15.01 4.74 -3.52
N SER A 103 -16.29 5.11 -3.42
CA SER A 103 -16.72 6.25 -2.62
C SER A 103 -16.33 6.13 -1.14
N ALA A 104 -16.41 4.93 -0.56
CA ALA A 104 -16.01 4.69 0.81
C ALA A 104 -14.49 4.81 1.00
N ALA A 105 -13.69 4.28 0.05
CA ALA A 105 -12.24 4.41 0.07
C ALA A 105 -11.81 5.89 -0.01
N VAL A 106 -12.40 6.66 -0.92
CA VAL A 106 -12.11 8.10 -1.07
C VAL A 106 -12.53 8.87 0.18
N ASN A 107 -13.77 8.69 0.65
CA ASN A 107 -14.29 9.45 1.78
C ASN A 107 -13.49 9.20 3.06
N THR A 108 -13.14 7.95 3.36
CA THR A 108 -12.32 7.63 4.55
C THR A 108 -10.92 8.21 4.45
N SER A 109 -10.30 8.21 3.26
CA SER A 109 -8.99 8.83 3.05
C SER A 109 -9.04 10.35 3.23
N VAL A 110 -10.10 11.00 2.76
CA VAL A 110 -10.34 12.43 2.97
C VAL A 110 -10.56 12.77 4.45
N GLU A 111 -11.32 11.97 5.19
CA GLU A 111 -11.50 12.16 6.63
C GLU A 111 -10.16 11.99 7.39
N MET A 112 -9.35 11.00 7.04
CA MET A 112 -8.00 10.87 7.60
C MET A 112 -7.11 12.08 7.27
N ALA A 113 -7.19 12.61 6.06
CA ALA A 113 -6.44 13.80 5.68
C ALA A 113 -6.86 15.03 6.49
N LYS A 114 -8.15 15.21 6.78
CA LYS A 114 -8.64 16.32 7.63
C LYS A 114 -8.05 16.31 9.03
N SER A 115 -7.72 15.16 9.58
CA SER A 115 -7.17 15.04 10.94
C SER A 115 -5.67 15.32 11.03
N VAL A 116 -4.94 15.21 9.91
CA VAL A 116 -3.47 15.26 9.91
C VAL A 116 -2.88 16.39 9.08
N THR A 117 -3.69 17.13 8.31
CA THR A 117 -3.17 18.13 7.38
C THR A 117 -4.09 19.34 7.19
N LYS A 118 -3.63 20.32 6.40
CA LYS A 118 -4.33 21.58 6.13
C LYS A 118 -5.45 21.39 5.07
N PRO A 119 -6.49 22.24 5.04
CA PRO A 119 -7.63 22.10 4.12
C PRO A 119 -7.26 22.00 2.63
N TYR A 120 -6.25 22.74 2.18
CA TYR A 120 -5.84 22.67 0.76
C TYR A 120 -5.23 21.32 0.38
N VAL A 121 -4.54 20.63 1.33
CA VAL A 121 -4.01 19.28 1.12
C VAL A 121 -5.15 18.26 1.10
N VAL A 122 -6.19 18.46 1.89
CA VAL A 122 -7.41 17.63 1.84
C VAL A 122 -8.04 17.67 0.46
N GLY A 123 -8.13 18.88 -0.15
CA GLY A 123 -8.59 19.05 -1.54
C GLY A 123 -7.73 18.28 -2.54
N PHE A 124 -6.40 18.32 -2.37
CA PHE A 124 -5.46 17.56 -3.18
C PHE A 124 -5.68 16.05 -3.07
N VAL A 125 -5.79 15.50 -1.85
CA VAL A 125 -6.06 14.07 -1.62
C VAL A 125 -7.37 13.65 -2.31
N ASN A 126 -8.45 14.42 -2.11
CA ASN A 126 -9.75 14.13 -2.72
C ASN A 126 -9.68 14.14 -4.26
N GLY A 127 -9.07 15.19 -4.83
CA GLY A 127 -8.93 15.33 -6.29
C GLY A 127 -8.12 14.20 -6.91
N LEU A 128 -6.96 13.87 -6.31
CA LEU A 128 -6.11 12.80 -6.80
C LEU A 128 -6.81 11.44 -6.75
N LEU A 129 -7.39 11.07 -5.61
CA LEU A 129 -8.05 9.76 -5.45
C LEU A 129 -9.27 9.61 -6.36
N ARG A 130 -10.09 10.66 -6.56
CA ARG A 130 -11.22 10.63 -7.49
C ARG A 130 -10.76 10.49 -8.95
N ASN A 131 -9.71 11.21 -9.35
CA ASN A 131 -9.17 11.10 -10.70
C ASN A 131 -8.55 9.70 -10.94
N ALA A 132 -7.77 9.21 -9.99
CA ALA A 132 -7.20 7.87 -10.05
C ALA A 132 -8.29 6.80 -10.10
N ALA A 133 -9.35 6.91 -9.31
CA ALA A 133 -10.46 5.94 -9.27
C ALA A 133 -11.11 5.72 -10.65
N THR A 134 -11.15 6.75 -11.47
CA THR A 134 -11.74 6.66 -12.83
C THR A 134 -10.73 6.31 -13.92
N LYS A 135 -9.43 6.59 -13.69
CA LYS A 135 -8.42 6.57 -14.78
C LYS A 135 -7.17 5.74 -14.46
N TYR A 136 -7.09 5.05 -13.32
CA TYR A 136 -5.87 4.30 -12.95
C TYR A 136 -5.48 3.23 -13.97
N GLN A 137 -6.44 2.70 -14.74
CA GLN A 137 -6.18 1.74 -15.81
C GLN A 137 -5.45 2.37 -17.01
N GLN A 138 -5.47 3.70 -17.13
CA GLN A 138 -4.80 4.46 -18.20
C GLN A 138 -3.37 4.88 -17.81
N VAL A 139 -2.89 4.50 -16.61
CA VAL A 139 -1.55 4.84 -16.16
C VAL A 139 -0.52 4.15 -17.03
N SER A 140 0.32 4.93 -17.69
CA SER A 140 1.45 4.42 -18.45
C SER A 140 2.57 3.98 -17.51
N TYR A 141 2.95 2.72 -17.58
CA TYR A 141 4.09 2.18 -16.85
C TYR A 141 5.36 2.27 -17.69
N PRO A 142 6.56 2.21 -17.06
CA PRO A 142 7.82 2.21 -17.80
C PRO A 142 7.87 1.08 -18.83
N ASP A 143 8.41 1.40 -20.00
CA ASP A 143 8.59 0.46 -21.08
C ASP A 143 9.74 -0.51 -20.76
N ALA A 144 9.45 -1.80 -20.79
CA ALA A 144 10.41 -2.86 -20.51
C ALA A 144 11.54 -2.94 -21.54
N TYR A 145 11.33 -2.48 -22.77
CA TYR A 145 12.39 -2.42 -23.80
C TYR A 145 13.37 -1.28 -23.57
N GLN A 146 12.90 -0.15 -22.99
CA GLN A 146 13.74 1.00 -22.71
C GLN A 146 14.45 0.87 -21.36
N ASP A 147 13.73 0.46 -20.32
CA ASP A 147 14.26 0.28 -18.97
C ASP A 147 13.62 -0.93 -18.29
N PRO A 148 14.17 -2.15 -18.52
CA PRO A 148 13.63 -3.38 -17.95
C PRO A 148 13.69 -3.40 -16.42
N LEU A 149 14.67 -2.72 -15.80
CA LEU A 149 14.79 -2.63 -14.35
C LEU A 149 13.64 -1.82 -13.78
N LEU A 150 13.46 -0.59 -14.27
CA LEU A 150 12.41 0.30 -13.79
C LEU A 150 11.02 -0.30 -14.07
N ALA A 151 10.83 -0.92 -15.23
CA ALA A 151 9.57 -1.57 -15.59
C ALA A 151 9.18 -2.65 -14.58
N LEU A 152 10.09 -3.57 -14.25
CA LEU A 152 9.83 -4.61 -13.26
C LEU A 152 9.72 -4.06 -11.84
N ALA A 153 10.61 -3.15 -11.44
CA ALA A 153 10.60 -2.55 -10.12
C ALA A 153 9.27 -1.85 -9.82
N VAL A 154 8.72 -1.11 -10.77
CA VAL A 154 7.43 -0.41 -10.63
C VAL A 154 6.26 -1.36 -10.77
N GLN A 155 6.19 -2.14 -11.86
CA GLN A 155 5.02 -2.99 -12.14
C GLN A 155 4.84 -4.12 -11.13
N LYS A 156 5.96 -4.73 -10.70
CA LYS A 156 5.96 -5.81 -9.71
C LYS A 156 6.18 -5.31 -8.28
N SER A 157 6.50 -4.03 -8.12
CA SER A 157 6.71 -3.34 -6.83
C SER A 157 7.80 -3.98 -5.98
N PHE A 158 8.96 -4.24 -6.60
CA PHE A 158 10.15 -4.71 -5.91
C PHE A 158 11.24 -3.62 -5.84
N PRO A 159 12.09 -3.64 -4.81
CA PRO A 159 13.24 -2.74 -4.74
C PRO A 159 14.19 -2.91 -5.92
N ASP A 160 14.72 -1.81 -6.46
CA ASP A 160 15.61 -1.80 -7.64
C ASP A 160 16.82 -2.72 -7.48
N TRP A 161 17.42 -2.76 -6.28
CA TRP A 161 18.60 -3.56 -6.02
C TRP A 161 18.37 -5.07 -6.20
N ILE A 162 17.18 -5.56 -5.81
CA ILE A 162 16.87 -6.98 -5.96
C ILE A 162 16.49 -7.31 -7.40
N VAL A 163 15.71 -6.42 -8.06
CA VAL A 163 15.36 -6.57 -9.47
C VAL A 163 16.62 -6.57 -10.32
N LYS A 164 17.54 -5.63 -10.08
CA LYS A 164 18.84 -5.56 -10.78
C LYS A 164 19.65 -6.86 -10.61
N ARG A 165 19.71 -7.40 -9.39
CA ARG A 165 20.40 -8.67 -9.11
C ARG A 165 19.77 -9.84 -9.84
N TRP A 166 18.44 -9.92 -9.90
CA TRP A 166 17.73 -10.99 -10.59
C TRP A 166 17.82 -10.86 -12.10
N LEU A 167 17.71 -9.64 -12.65
CA LEU A 167 17.91 -9.38 -14.08
C LEU A 167 19.28 -9.86 -14.56
N ASN A 168 20.33 -9.54 -13.82
CA ASN A 168 21.70 -9.94 -14.17
C ASN A 168 21.92 -11.45 -14.13
N ARG A 169 21.16 -12.17 -13.27
CA ARG A 169 21.35 -13.62 -13.08
C ARG A 169 20.41 -14.45 -13.95
N PHE A 170 19.17 -14.01 -14.14
CA PHE A 170 18.11 -14.83 -14.72
C PHE A 170 17.50 -14.26 -16.00
N GLY A 171 17.88 -13.04 -16.40
CA GLY A 171 17.26 -12.32 -17.51
C GLY A 171 15.87 -11.80 -17.20
N PHE A 172 15.27 -11.09 -18.18
CA PHE A 172 14.01 -10.35 -17.97
C PHE A 172 12.81 -11.27 -17.70
N GLU A 173 12.60 -12.27 -18.55
CA GLU A 173 11.46 -13.16 -18.47
C GLU A 173 11.41 -13.93 -17.14
N ASN A 174 12.53 -14.58 -16.78
CA ASN A 174 12.60 -15.35 -15.53
C ASN A 174 12.49 -14.45 -14.30
N THR A 175 13.06 -13.22 -14.35
CA THR A 175 12.89 -12.25 -13.26
C THR A 175 11.41 -11.86 -13.08
N GLY A 176 10.69 -11.67 -14.19
CA GLY A 176 9.24 -11.44 -14.15
C GLY A 176 8.49 -12.59 -13.47
N LEU A 177 8.79 -13.83 -13.84
CA LEU A 177 8.19 -15.03 -13.23
C LEU A 177 8.52 -15.15 -11.73
N ILE A 178 9.76 -14.88 -11.34
CA ILE A 178 10.17 -14.87 -9.92
C ILE A 178 9.37 -13.82 -9.15
N CYS A 179 9.24 -12.59 -9.68
CA CYS A 179 8.44 -11.54 -9.06
C CYS A 179 6.99 -11.99 -8.87
N ASP A 180 6.38 -12.63 -9.88
CA ASP A 180 5.01 -13.12 -9.79
C ASP A 180 4.87 -14.24 -8.75
N ALA A 181 5.78 -15.21 -8.75
CA ALA A 181 5.77 -16.31 -7.79
C ALA A 181 5.88 -15.85 -6.33
N VAL A 182 6.76 -14.86 -6.07
CA VAL A 182 6.94 -14.28 -4.72
C VAL A 182 5.74 -13.40 -4.32
N THR A 183 4.98 -12.89 -5.29
CA THR A 183 3.82 -12.01 -5.02
C THR A 183 2.58 -12.81 -4.61
N VAL A 184 2.44 -14.03 -5.08
CA VAL A 184 1.31 -14.90 -4.69
C VAL A 184 1.48 -15.28 -3.22
N PRO A 185 0.46 -15.05 -2.36
CA PRO A 185 0.51 -15.55 -1.00
C PRO A 185 0.72 -17.07 -1.04
N SER A 186 1.80 -17.55 -0.43
CA SER A 186 1.98 -18.99 -0.29
C SER A 186 0.75 -19.57 0.41
N PRO A 187 0.12 -20.63 -0.11
CA PRO A 187 -0.93 -21.30 0.64
C PRO A 187 -0.33 -21.72 1.98
N PRO A 188 -1.08 -21.65 3.09
CA PRO A 188 -0.59 -22.07 4.37
C PRO A 188 -0.06 -23.50 4.23
N PHE A 189 1.23 -23.71 4.48
CA PHE A 189 1.83 -25.03 4.46
C PHE A 189 1.20 -25.86 5.58
N SER A 190 0.19 -26.65 5.25
CA SER A 190 -0.25 -27.73 6.11
C SER A 190 0.75 -28.88 5.94
N TYR A 191 1.77 -28.93 6.79
CA TYR A 191 2.57 -30.15 6.92
C TYR A 191 1.68 -31.24 7.50
N ARG A 192 1.11 -32.08 6.67
CA ARG A 192 0.66 -33.38 7.10
C ARG A 192 1.92 -34.19 7.39
N ILE A 193 2.28 -34.29 8.67
CA ILE A 193 3.22 -35.32 9.12
C ILE A 193 2.47 -36.63 8.94
N THR A 194 2.65 -37.26 7.78
CA THR A 194 2.30 -38.68 7.64
C THR A 194 3.35 -39.41 8.43
N ALA A 195 2.96 -39.93 9.59
CA ALA A 195 3.77 -40.91 10.31
C ALA A 195 4.06 -42.05 9.33
N VAL A 196 5.34 -42.21 9.01
CA VAL A 196 5.81 -43.39 8.26
C VAL A 196 5.67 -44.59 9.21
N PRO A 197 5.07 -45.72 8.76
CA PRO A 197 4.88 -46.91 9.58
C PRO A 197 6.18 -47.54 10.01
#